data_1b8e5129710c55ae857f0bc169476838
#
_entry.id   1b8e5129710c55ae857f0bc169476838
#
_cell.length_a   1.000
_cell.length_b   1.000
_cell.length_c   1.000
_cell.angle_alpha   90.00
_cell.angle_beta   90.00
_cell.angle_gamma   90.00
#
_symmetry.space_group_name_H-M   'P 1'
#
loop_
_entity.id
_entity.type
_entity.pdbx_description
1 polymer ?
#
loop_
_entity_poly.entity_id
_entity_poly.type
_entity_poly.pdbx_seq_one_letter_code
_entity_poly.pdbx_strand_id
1 'polypeptide(L)'
;MKKLTDYMAEELSSAFEKAGYDPSYGKVGVSNRPDLCEYQCNGAMAGAKAYKKAPFMIADDVVANLTDSKVFSMKEMVKPGFINLKVSEEFLADYLKEMEKDEKLGADTAKEPKTIVIDYGGPNVAKPLHVGHLRSAIIGESIKRIGRFVGHKVIGDVHLGDWGLQMGLIITELKHRQPELVYFDDSFTGEYPTEAPFTISELEEIYPCASGKSKEDEAYRQEALEATHLLQQGKPGYMALWNHIMNVSVTDLKRNYANLNVSFDLWKKESDAQPYIPDMVEMMKEKGFAYQDQGALVVDVKEDTDTKEIPPCMLLKSDGASLYTTTDLATIVERMKLFHPDEILYVVDKRQELHFIQVFRCARKTGLVEDDTKLSFLGFGTMNGKDGKPFKTREGGVMRLENLIADIDEEMFNKIVENRSVRDKDAKDTAKIVGLAAIKYGDLSNQATKDYIFDVDRFTSFEGNTGPYILYTIVRIKSILNRYVEAGGNLEAGELLKASNGSEKNLMLQLSGFGSMIESAFEEKAPHKICAYIYEVSNAFNSFYHETKILSEENQAQKESYIRLLLLTKRVLETSIDLLGFEAPDKM
;
A
#
# COMPACT_ATOMS: atom_id res chain seq x y z
N MET A 1 3.17 15.27 -17.94
CA MET A 1 3.08 14.86 -19.37
C MET A 1 1.65 14.44 -19.65
N LYS A 2 1.08 14.72 -20.84
CA LYS A 2 -0.26 14.30 -21.21
C LYS A 2 -0.30 12.80 -21.50
N LYS A 3 -1.35 12.11 -21.07
CA LYS A 3 -1.48 10.65 -21.28
C LYS A 3 -1.74 10.33 -22.76
N LEU A 4 -1.30 9.16 -23.21
CA LEU A 4 -1.57 8.69 -24.57
C LEU A 4 -3.07 8.65 -24.87
N THR A 5 -3.88 8.17 -23.92
CA THR A 5 -5.34 8.12 -24.04
C THR A 5 -6.00 9.49 -24.12
N ASP A 6 -5.39 10.55 -23.57
CA ASP A 6 -5.93 11.91 -23.66
C ASP A 6 -5.76 12.48 -25.08
N TYR A 7 -4.63 12.20 -25.73
CA TYR A 7 -4.45 12.55 -27.15
C TYR A 7 -5.49 11.87 -28.05
N MET A 8 -5.76 10.59 -27.78
CA MET A 8 -6.78 9.84 -28.51
C MET A 8 -8.19 10.40 -28.26
N ALA A 9 -8.51 10.68 -27.00
CA ALA A 9 -9.81 11.22 -26.61
C ALA A 9 -10.06 12.61 -27.21
N GLU A 10 -9.06 13.48 -27.32
CA GLU A 10 -9.19 14.79 -27.95
C GLU A 10 -9.51 14.67 -29.45
N GLU A 11 -8.80 13.79 -30.17
CA GLU A 11 -9.10 13.60 -31.60
C GLU A 11 -10.52 13.03 -31.81
N LEU A 12 -10.92 12.07 -30.97
CA LEU A 12 -12.26 11.50 -31.04
C LEU A 12 -13.33 12.53 -30.64
N SER A 13 -13.13 13.29 -29.58
CA SER A 13 -14.06 14.37 -29.19
C SER A 13 -14.24 15.40 -30.30
N SER A 14 -13.15 15.80 -30.95
CA SER A 14 -13.21 16.68 -32.13
C SER A 14 -13.97 16.03 -33.31
N ALA A 15 -13.78 14.72 -33.53
CA ALA A 15 -14.49 14.00 -34.59
C ALA A 15 -15.98 13.86 -34.28
N PHE A 16 -16.40 13.61 -33.05
CA PHE A 16 -17.78 13.63 -32.61
C PHE A 16 -18.41 15.01 -32.85
N GLU A 17 -17.73 16.08 -32.44
CA GLU A 17 -18.22 17.46 -32.64
C GLU A 17 -18.40 17.79 -34.12
N LYS A 18 -17.39 17.49 -34.95
CA LYS A 18 -17.47 17.69 -36.43
C LYS A 18 -18.61 16.90 -37.08
N ALA A 19 -18.92 15.75 -36.54
CA ALA A 19 -20.03 14.92 -36.99
C ALA A 19 -21.40 15.39 -36.45
N GLY A 20 -21.45 16.44 -35.61
CA GLY A 20 -22.66 17.00 -35.02
C GLY A 20 -23.13 16.31 -33.74
N TYR A 21 -22.25 15.61 -33.06
CA TYR A 21 -22.51 14.92 -31.79
C TYR A 21 -21.76 15.56 -30.62
N ASP A 22 -22.21 15.28 -29.39
CA ASP A 22 -21.56 15.78 -28.19
C ASP A 22 -20.11 15.23 -28.07
N PRO A 23 -19.11 16.09 -27.93
CA PRO A 23 -17.70 15.70 -27.82
C PRO A 23 -17.40 14.84 -26.58
N SER A 24 -18.25 14.86 -25.56
CA SER A 24 -18.09 14.06 -24.34
C SER A 24 -18.15 12.54 -24.58
N TYR A 25 -18.67 12.11 -25.75
CA TYR A 25 -18.66 10.71 -26.16
C TYR A 25 -17.30 10.22 -26.69
N GLY A 26 -16.32 11.10 -26.88
CA GLY A 26 -14.99 10.75 -27.39
C GLY A 26 -14.07 10.04 -26.39
N LYS A 27 -14.60 9.34 -25.42
CA LYS A 27 -13.81 8.58 -24.42
C LYS A 27 -13.21 7.32 -25.02
N VAL A 28 -11.96 7.06 -24.66
CA VAL A 28 -11.17 5.92 -25.12
C VAL A 28 -10.78 5.03 -23.95
N GLY A 29 -10.90 3.73 -24.14
CA GLY A 29 -10.41 2.70 -23.22
C GLY A 29 -9.50 1.70 -23.93
N VAL A 30 -8.71 0.97 -23.15
CA VAL A 30 -7.95 -0.18 -23.66
C VAL A 30 -8.94 -1.25 -24.11
N SER A 31 -8.68 -1.86 -25.26
CA SER A 31 -9.55 -2.91 -25.78
C SER A 31 -9.49 -4.19 -24.96
N ASN A 32 -10.63 -4.82 -24.74
CA ASN A 32 -10.73 -6.18 -24.20
C ASN A 32 -10.42 -7.27 -25.26
N ARG A 33 -10.24 -6.87 -26.51
CA ARG A 33 -9.95 -7.74 -27.65
C ARG A 33 -8.67 -7.28 -28.35
N PRO A 34 -7.49 -7.51 -27.72
CA PRO A 34 -6.21 -7.07 -28.27
C PRO A 34 -5.87 -7.73 -29.61
N ASP A 35 -6.50 -8.83 -29.93
CA ASP A 35 -6.46 -9.50 -31.24
C ASP A 35 -7.08 -8.67 -32.37
N LEU A 36 -8.02 -7.77 -32.05
CA LEU A 36 -8.73 -6.93 -33.02
C LEU A 36 -8.22 -5.48 -33.04
N CYS A 37 -8.03 -4.90 -31.86
CA CYS A 37 -7.62 -3.51 -31.73
C CYS A 37 -6.93 -3.27 -30.38
N GLU A 38 -6.16 -2.18 -30.32
CA GLU A 38 -5.41 -1.78 -29.11
C GLU A 38 -6.30 -0.97 -28.15
N TYR A 39 -7.12 -0.10 -28.71
CA TYR A 39 -8.04 0.79 -27.99
C TYR A 39 -9.42 0.76 -28.63
N GLN A 40 -10.42 1.19 -27.86
CA GLN A 40 -11.79 1.22 -28.34
C GLN A 40 -12.54 2.43 -27.79
N CYS A 41 -13.36 3.06 -28.63
CA CYS A 41 -14.32 4.06 -28.21
C CYS A 41 -15.75 3.52 -28.34
N ASN A 42 -16.52 3.61 -27.25
CA ASN A 42 -17.90 3.13 -27.17
C ASN A 42 -18.92 4.28 -27.16
N GLY A 43 -18.48 5.51 -27.45
CA GLY A 43 -19.32 6.72 -27.39
C GLY A 43 -20.54 6.69 -28.29
N ALA A 44 -20.44 6.08 -29.48
CA ALA A 44 -21.55 5.92 -30.38
C ALA A 44 -22.69 5.06 -29.80
N MET A 45 -22.33 4.02 -29.02
CA MET A 45 -23.30 3.20 -28.29
C MET A 45 -24.03 4.01 -27.21
N ALA A 46 -23.28 4.81 -26.47
CA ALA A 46 -23.82 5.66 -25.40
C ALA A 46 -24.72 6.77 -25.94
N GLY A 47 -24.37 7.37 -27.08
CA GLY A 47 -25.09 8.47 -27.70
C GLY A 47 -26.36 8.04 -28.50
N ALA A 48 -26.49 6.77 -28.86
CA ALA A 48 -27.52 6.27 -29.76
C ALA A 48 -28.96 6.67 -29.36
N LYS A 49 -29.27 6.58 -28.07
CA LYS A 49 -30.59 6.95 -27.53
C LYS A 49 -30.83 8.46 -27.59
N ALA A 50 -29.83 9.27 -27.31
CA ALA A 50 -29.93 10.73 -27.31
C ALA A 50 -30.19 11.27 -28.71
N TYR A 51 -29.53 10.69 -29.72
CA TYR A 51 -29.67 11.11 -31.13
C TYR A 51 -30.71 10.32 -31.92
N LYS A 52 -31.39 9.33 -31.30
CA LYS A 52 -32.37 8.46 -31.96
C LYS A 52 -31.83 7.87 -33.25
N LYS A 53 -30.58 7.48 -33.28
CA LYS A 53 -29.83 6.99 -34.43
C LYS A 53 -29.13 5.68 -34.07
N ALA A 54 -29.02 4.78 -35.03
CA ALA A 54 -28.33 3.51 -34.80
C ALA A 54 -26.86 3.75 -34.47
N PRO A 55 -26.29 3.05 -33.46
CA PRO A 55 -24.92 3.29 -33.02
C PRO A 55 -23.88 3.21 -34.13
N PHE A 56 -24.01 2.23 -35.03
CA PHE A 56 -23.08 2.06 -36.16
C PHE A 56 -23.07 3.26 -37.11
N MET A 57 -24.23 3.93 -37.31
CA MET A 57 -24.30 5.14 -38.13
C MET A 57 -23.57 6.32 -37.49
N ILE A 58 -23.72 6.48 -36.19
CA ILE A 58 -22.97 7.50 -35.43
C ILE A 58 -21.46 7.22 -35.51
N ALA A 59 -21.07 5.96 -35.33
CA ALA A 59 -19.64 5.56 -35.38
C ALA A 59 -19.06 5.76 -36.79
N ASP A 60 -19.81 5.46 -37.87
CA ASP A 60 -19.39 5.73 -39.25
C ASP A 60 -19.19 7.23 -39.51
N ASP A 61 -20.09 8.08 -39.04
CA ASP A 61 -19.97 9.54 -39.17
C ASP A 61 -18.72 10.05 -38.44
N VAL A 62 -18.43 9.52 -37.26
CA VAL A 62 -17.26 9.90 -36.45
C VAL A 62 -15.95 9.44 -37.11
N VAL A 63 -15.90 8.19 -37.57
CA VAL A 63 -14.71 7.65 -38.28
C VAL A 63 -14.42 8.44 -39.57
N ALA A 64 -15.45 8.87 -40.31
CA ALA A 64 -15.31 9.71 -41.49
C ALA A 64 -14.65 11.08 -41.16
N ASN A 65 -14.73 11.57 -39.92
CA ASN A 65 -14.11 12.81 -39.48
C ASN A 65 -12.72 12.62 -38.81
N LEU A 66 -12.18 11.41 -38.83
CA LEU A 66 -10.82 11.09 -38.34
C LEU A 66 -9.78 10.96 -39.49
N THR A 67 -9.97 11.62 -40.61
CA THR A 67 -9.19 11.38 -41.85
C THR A 67 -7.71 11.69 -41.74
N ASP A 68 -7.32 12.77 -41.07
CA ASP A 68 -5.93 13.27 -41.01
C ASP A 68 -5.24 13.01 -39.66
N SER A 69 -5.67 11.97 -38.95
CA SER A 69 -5.09 11.63 -37.65
C SER A 69 -3.64 11.19 -37.74
N LYS A 70 -2.76 11.82 -36.96
CA LYS A 70 -1.40 11.35 -36.73
C LYS A 70 -1.33 10.34 -35.57
N VAL A 71 -2.36 10.27 -34.74
CA VAL A 71 -2.42 9.41 -33.54
C VAL A 71 -2.78 7.98 -33.92
N PHE A 72 -3.68 7.80 -34.88
CA PHE A 72 -4.21 6.48 -35.24
C PHE A 72 -3.66 5.96 -36.58
N SER A 73 -3.16 4.72 -36.57
CA SER A 73 -2.86 3.95 -37.79
C SER A 73 -4.06 3.17 -38.30
N MET A 74 -5.01 2.81 -37.41
CA MET A 74 -6.27 2.14 -37.74
C MET A 74 -7.41 2.79 -36.97
N LYS A 75 -8.52 3.00 -37.64
CA LYS A 75 -9.78 3.53 -37.11
C LYS A 75 -10.91 2.89 -37.90
N GLU A 76 -11.64 2.01 -37.25
CA GLU A 76 -12.64 1.16 -37.90
C GLU A 76 -13.92 1.08 -37.09
N MET A 77 -15.06 1.31 -37.75
CA MET A 77 -16.35 1.02 -37.14
C MET A 77 -16.63 -0.48 -37.18
N VAL A 78 -16.96 -1.05 -36.02
CA VAL A 78 -17.37 -2.45 -35.88
C VAL A 78 -18.74 -2.50 -35.23
N LYS A 79 -19.69 -3.23 -35.90
CA LYS A 79 -21.05 -3.38 -35.37
C LYS A 79 -21.06 -3.96 -33.97
N PRO A 80 -21.94 -3.49 -33.08
CA PRO A 80 -23.11 -2.61 -33.36
C PRO A 80 -22.79 -1.10 -33.35
N GLY A 81 -21.56 -0.64 -33.08
CA GLY A 81 -21.17 0.77 -33.05
C GLY A 81 -19.88 1.03 -32.25
N PHE A 82 -19.02 0.04 -32.19
CA PHE A 82 -17.66 0.22 -31.62
C PHE A 82 -16.75 0.93 -32.63
N ILE A 83 -15.90 1.81 -32.15
CA ILE A 83 -14.82 2.36 -32.96
C ILE A 83 -13.52 1.70 -32.46
N ASN A 84 -13.00 0.77 -33.24
CA ASN A 84 -11.76 0.08 -32.97
C ASN A 84 -10.57 0.92 -33.46
N LEU A 85 -9.52 1.03 -32.64
CA LEU A 85 -8.40 1.94 -32.84
C LEU A 85 -7.08 1.19 -32.66
N LYS A 86 -6.10 1.51 -33.55
CA LYS A 86 -4.69 1.21 -33.32
C LYS A 86 -3.91 2.51 -33.36
N VAL A 87 -2.95 2.66 -32.45
CA VAL A 87 -2.08 3.84 -32.40
C VAL A 87 -1.03 3.78 -33.51
N SER A 88 -0.69 4.94 -34.05
CA SER A 88 0.41 5.08 -35.01
C SER A 88 1.74 4.71 -34.35
N GLU A 89 2.55 3.92 -35.03
CA GLU A 89 3.84 3.48 -34.50
C GLU A 89 4.83 4.65 -34.36
N GLU A 90 4.77 5.62 -35.26
CA GLU A 90 5.53 6.85 -35.19
C GLU A 90 5.10 7.71 -33.99
N PHE A 91 3.79 7.90 -33.81
CA PHE A 91 3.26 8.66 -32.68
C PHE A 91 3.60 8.01 -31.35
N LEU A 92 3.52 6.68 -31.25
CA LEU A 92 3.87 5.93 -30.05
C LEU A 92 5.37 6.07 -29.72
N ALA A 93 6.24 5.99 -30.72
CA ALA A 93 7.68 6.20 -30.53
C ALA A 93 7.97 7.61 -30.01
N ASP A 94 7.38 8.64 -30.61
CA ASP A 94 7.54 10.02 -30.15
C ASP A 94 7.00 10.25 -28.74
N TYR A 95 5.88 9.63 -28.41
CA TYR A 95 5.32 9.65 -27.06
C TYR A 95 6.30 9.05 -26.02
N LEU A 96 6.91 7.90 -26.33
CA LEU A 96 7.87 7.25 -25.43
C LEU A 96 9.19 8.02 -25.33
N LYS A 97 9.62 8.73 -26.37
CA LYS A 97 10.77 9.64 -26.29
C LYS A 97 10.53 10.76 -25.27
N GLU A 98 9.33 11.33 -25.23
CA GLU A 98 8.98 12.33 -24.22
C GLU A 98 8.84 11.71 -22.81
N MET A 99 8.28 10.50 -22.71
CA MET A 99 8.19 9.75 -21.47
C MET A 99 9.58 9.43 -20.90
N GLU A 100 10.55 9.11 -21.74
CA GLU A 100 11.94 8.83 -21.35
C GLU A 100 12.61 10.04 -20.68
N LYS A 101 12.29 11.26 -21.10
CA LYS A 101 12.81 12.51 -20.54
C LYS A 101 12.11 12.93 -19.24
N ASP A 102 10.91 12.43 -19.01
CA ASP A 102 10.11 12.77 -17.84
C ASP A 102 10.59 11.98 -16.61
N GLU A 103 10.92 12.67 -15.51
CA GLU A 103 11.34 12.04 -14.25
C GLU A 103 10.26 11.12 -13.67
N LYS A 104 9.00 11.42 -13.92
CA LYS A 104 7.83 10.65 -13.45
C LYS A 104 7.24 9.71 -14.50
N LEU A 105 7.95 9.51 -15.62
CA LEU A 105 7.55 8.55 -16.66
C LEU A 105 6.12 8.76 -17.17
N GLY A 106 5.71 10.00 -17.33
CA GLY A 106 4.38 10.36 -17.80
C GLY A 106 3.29 10.34 -16.74
N ALA A 107 3.60 10.06 -15.47
CA ALA A 107 2.64 10.18 -14.40
C ALA A 107 2.39 11.66 -14.04
N ASP A 108 1.12 12.01 -13.84
CA ASP A 108 0.77 13.37 -13.47
C ASP A 108 1.23 13.69 -12.04
N THR A 109 1.62 14.96 -11.84
CA THR A 109 1.85 15.52 -10.52
C THR A 109 0.61 16.27 -10.07
N ALA A 110 0.23 16.09 -8.80
CA ALA A 110 -0.89 16.79 -8.22
C ALA A 110 -0.73 18.32 -8.37
N LYS A 111 -1.69 18.97 -9.01
CA LYS A 111 -1.71 20.43 -9.17
C LYS A 111 -1.90 21.13 -7.84
N GLU A 112 -2.68 20.55 -6.97
CA GLU A 112 -2.96 20.98 -5.60
C GLU A 112 -2.52 19.85 -4.64
N PRO A 113 -1.27 19.91 -4.14
CA PRO A 113 -0.77 18.90 -3.19
C PRO A 113 -1.60 18.87 -1.92
N LYS A 114 -2.07 17.70 -1.54
CA LYS A 114 -2.82 17.46 -0.29
C LYS A 114 -1.90 16.98 0.81
N THR A 115 -2.26 17.27 2.06
CA THR A 115 -1.66 16.66 3.24
C THR A 115 -2.50 15.46 3.65
N ILE A 116 -1.90 14.27 3.61
CA ILE A 116 -2.56 12.99 3.90
C ILE A 116 -1.83 12.33 5.05
N VAL A 117 -2.55 12.02 6.13
CA VAL A 117 -2.03 11.19 7.22
C VAL A 117 -2.51 9.76 7.00
N ILE A 118 -1.59 8.82 6.96
CA ILE A 118 -1.91 7.38 6.87
C ILE A 118 -1.55 6.72 8.19
N ASP A 119 -2.55 6.11 8.81
CA ASP A 119 -2.42 5.29 10.01
C ASP A 119 -2.33 3.82 9.58
N TYR A 120 -1.17 3.21 9.82
CA TYR A 120 -0.91 1.83 9.41
C TYR A 120 0.15 1.17 10.29
N GLY A 121 0.14 -0.14 10.33
CA GLY A 121 1.13 -0.94 11.09
C GLY A 121 0.83 -1.12 12.56
N GLY A 122 0.24 -0.17 13.23
CA GLY A 122 -0.10 0.03 14.66
C GLY A 122 -0.14 -1.18 15.61
N PRO A 123 1.01 -1.82 15.99
CA PRO A 123 1.01 -2.92 16.92
C PRO A 123 0.91 -2.44 18.37
N ASN A 124 0.45 -3.32 19.23
CA ASN A 124 0.62 -3.13 20.67
C ASN A 124 2.09 -3.35 21.04
N VAL A 125 2.65 -2.49 21.90
CA VAL A 125 4.00 -2.67 22.44
C VAL A 125 4.09 -3.93 23.31
N ALA A 126 5.31 -4.42 23.51
CA ALA A 126 5.60 -5.64 24.26
C ALA A 126 4.98 -6.93 23.68
N LYS A 127 4.56 -6.88 22.43
CA LYS A 127 4.14 -8.05 21.66
C LYS A 127 5.01 -8.18 20.41
N PRO A 128 5.45 -9.39 20.05
CA PRO A 128 6.15 -9.58 18.79
C PRO A 128 5.23 -9.28 17.63
N LEU A 129 5.80 -8.74 16.55
CA LEU A 129 5.09 -8.67 15.28
C LEU A 129 4.80 -10.08 14.78
N HIS A 130 3.56 -10.31 14.42
CA HIS A 130 3.13 -11.54 13.78
C HIS A 130 2.60 -11.27 12.37
N VAL A 131 2.39 -12.32 11.61
CA VAL A 131 1.96 -12.21 10.21
C VAL A 131 0.68 -11.39 10.00
N GLY A 132 -0.18 -11.27 11.02
CA GLY A 132 -1.35 -10.40 10.97
C GLY A 132 -1.04 -8.90 10.87
N HIS A 133 0.16 -8.47 11.27
CA HIS A 133 0.61 -7.07 11.14
C HIS A 133 1.20 -6.77 9.75
N LEU A 134 1.55 -7.80 8.99
CA LEU A 134 2.23 -7.68 7.71
C LEU A 134 1.42 -6.84 6.72
N ARG A 135 0.14 -7.16 6.54
CA ARG A 135 -0.71 -6.51 5.53
C ARG A 135 -0.87 -5.02 5.75
N SER A 136 -1.16 -4.61 6.99
CA SER A 136 -1.26 -3.18 7.33
C SER A 136 0.02 -2.43 6.95
N ALA A 137 1.17 -2.96 7.36
CA ALA A 137 2.47 -2.34 7.13
C ALA A 137 2.81 -2.21 5.64
N ILE A 138 2.66 -3.29 4.88
CA ILE A 138 3.03 -3.33 3.46
C ILE A 138 2.09 -2.47 2.60
N ILE A 139 0.78 -2.58 2.82
CA ILE A 139 -0.22 -1.82 2.07
C ILE A 139 -0.08 -0.32 2.35
N GLY A 140 0.02 0.07 3.63
CA GLY A 140 0.18 1.46 4.03
C GLY A 140 1.47 2.09 3.49
N GLU A 141 2.58 1.37 3.55
CA GLU A 141 3.86 1.82 2.98
C GLU A 141 3.77 2.07 1.47
N SER A 142 3.15 1.15 0.73
CA SER A 142 2.98 1.32 -0.71
C SER A 142 2.11 2.53 -1.06
N ILE A 143 0.97 2.70 -0.38
CA ILE A 143 0.09 3.86 -0.59
C ILE A 143 0.82 5.17 -0.26
N LYS A 144 1.61 5.21 0.81
CA LYS A 144 2.45 6.36 1.16
C LYS A 144 3.41 6.72 0.03
N ARG A 145 4.13 5.72 -0.49
CA ARG A 145 5.10 5.91 -1.60
C ARG A 145 4.41 6.39 -2.87
N ILE A 146 3.30 5.81 -3.25
CA ILE A 146 2.51 6.24 -4.42
C ILE A 146 2.04 7.67 -4.23
N GLY A 147 1.48 8.02 -3.08
CA GLY A 147 1.01 9.38 -2.78
C GLY A 147 2.11 10.43 -2.87
N ARG A 148 3.31 10.12 -2.37
CA ARG A 148 4.50 10.99 -2.50
C ARG A 148 4.98 11.09 -3.94
N PHE A 149 4.96 10.00 -4.67
CA PHE A 149 5.35 9.97 -6.08
C PHE A 149 4.47 10.89 -6.93
N VAL A 150 3.17 10.91 -6.69
CA VAL A 150 2.24 11.81 -7.39
C VAL A 150 2.20 13.23 -6.81
N GLY A 151 3.04 13.54 -5.83
CA GLY A 151 3.28 14.92 -5.36
C GLY A 151 2.47 15.37 -4.15
N HIS A 152 1.83 14.48 -3.42
CA HIS A 152 1.17 14.82 -2.15
C HIS A 152 2.17 14.80 -0.97
N LYS A 153 1.86 15.56 0.08
CA LYS A 153 2.52 15.45 1.38
C LYS A 153 1.86 14.32 2.16
N VAL A 154 2.53 13.16 2.23
CA VAL A 154 2.01 11.99 2.93
C VAL A 154 2.82 11.74 4.19
N ILE A 155 2.13 11.64 5.33
CA ILE A 155 2.68 11.41 6.65
C ILE A 155 2.24 10.02 7.11
N GLY A 156 3.20 9.11 7.33
CA GLY A 156 2.94 7.77 7.85
C GLY A 156 3.06 7.74 9.37
N ASP A 157 2.02 7.31 10.06
CA ASP A 157 1.97 7.15 11.51
C ASP A 157 1.74 5.70 11.89
N VAL A 158 2.59 5.15 12.76
CA VAL A 158 2.47 3.78 13.23
C VAL A 158 1.44 3.59 14.35
N HIS A 159 1.17 4.61 15.12
CA HIS A 159 0.23 4.70 16.24
C HIS A 159 0.18 3.47 17.16
N LEU A 160 1.11 3.41 18.12
CA LEU A 160 1.34 2.25 19.00
C LEU A 160 0.29 2.14 20.13
N GLY A 161 -0.13 0.93 20.45
CA GLY A 161 -0.91 0.62 21.64
C GLY A 161 0.01 0.46 22.86
N ASP A 162 -0.01 1.43 23.78
CA ASP A 162 0.94 1.52 24.91
C ASP A 162 0.30 1.88 26.27
N TRP A 163 -1.01 2.04 26.34
CA TRP A 163 -1.65 2.67 27.50
C TRP A 163 -2.75 1.85 28.17
N GLY A 164 -3.03 0.65 27.70
CA GLY A 164 -4.11 -0.21 28.19
C GLY A 164 -3.68 -1.24 29.23
N LEU A 165 -4.59 -2.15 29.54
CA LEU A 165 -4.44 -3.26 30.50
C LEU A 165 -3.18 -4.09 30.26
N GLN A 166 -2.71 -4.20 29.05
CA GLN A 166 -1.47 -4.92 28.72
C GLN A 166 -0.26 -4.40 29.52
N MET A 167 -0.18 -3.08 29.77
CA MET A 167 0.90 -2.50 30.57
C MET A 167 0.78 -2.92 32.03
N GLY A 168 -0.41 -2.89 32.58
CA GLY A 168 -0.67 -3.38 33.93
C GLY A 168 -0.39 -4.87 34.11
N LEU A 169 -0.71 -5.68 33.11
CA LEU A 169 -0.37 -7.11 33.12
C LEU A 169 1.13 -7.37 33.15
N ILE A 170 1.90 -6.64 32.35
CA ILE A 170 3.38 -6.75 32.33
C ILE A 170 3.97 -6.31 33.67
N ILE A 171 3.51 -5.18 34.20
CA ILE A 171 3.99 -4.64 35.49
C ILE A 171 3.67 -5.64 36.61
N THR A 172 2.45 -6.19 36.66
CA THR A 172 2.03 -7.16 37.66
C THR A 172 2.87 -8.44 37.59
N GLU A 173 3.06 -9.01 36.40
CA GLU A 173 3.85 -10.23 36.25
C GLU A 173 5.31 -9.99 36.63
N LEU A 174 5.89 -8.85 36.26
CA LEU A 174 7.25 -8.49 36.64
C LEU A 174 7.40 -8.34 38.16
N LYS A 175 6.39 -7.73 38.83
CA LYS A 175 6.36 -7.62 40.27
C LYS A 175 6.30 -8.99 40.97
N HIS A 176 5.54 -9.93 40.43
CA HIS A 176 5.48 -11.30 40.96
C HIS A 176 6.79 -12.06 40.78
N ARG A 177 7.49 -11.84 39.65
CA ARG A 177 8.77 -12.51 39.36
C ARG A 177 9.93 -11.89 40.11
N GLN A 178 9.97 -10.57 40.25
CA GLN A 178 11.07 -9.78 40.80
C GLN A 178 10.56 -8.65 41.72
N PRO A 179 9.96 -8.99 42.88
CA PRO A 179 9.35 -8.00 43.77
C PRO A 179 10.38 -7.04 44.42
N GLU A 180 11.63 -7.41 44.39
CA GLU A 180 12.76 -6.62 44.97
C GLU A 180 13.22 -5.48 44.05
N LEU A 181 12.72 -5.39 42.83
CA LEU A 181 13.12 -4.30 41.94
C LEU A 181 12.71 -2.94 42.49
N VAL A 182 13.58 -1.97 42.35
CA VAL A 182 13.41 -0.58 42.86
C VAL A 182 12.12 0.10 42.33
N TYR A 183 11.58 -0.34 41.23
CA TYR A 183 10.34 0.18 40.65
C TYR A 183 9.10 -0.11 41.52
N PHE A 184 9.19 -1.08 42.43
CA PHE A 184 8.08 -1.49 43.32
C PHE A 184 8.25 -0.98 44.74
N ASP A 185 9.36 -0.26 45.03
CA ASP A 185 9.61 0.38 46.30
C ASP A 185 9.03 1.79 46.34
N ASP A 186 7.91 1.96 47.03
CA ASP A 186 7.24 3.26 47.17
C ASP A 186 8.04 4.31 47.95
N SER A 187 9.06 3.88 48.68
CA SER A 187 9.96 4.77 49.41
C SER A 187 11.16 5.27 48.59
N PHE A 188 11.36 4.71 47.39
CA PHE A 188 12.48 5.08 46.54
C PHE A 188 12.29 6.49 45.93
N THR A 189 13.30 7.35 46.16
CA THR A 189 13.30 8.74 45.68
C THR A 189 14.50 9.07 44.79
N GLY A 190 15.35 8.07 44.48
CA GLY A 190 16.50 8.21 43.62
C GLY A 190 16.16 8.18 42.12
N GLU A 191 17.20 8.21 41.30
CA GLU A 191 17.10 8.00 39.86
C GLU A 191 16.94 6.51 39.56
N TYR A 192 15.95 6.17 38.74
CA TYR A 192 15.75 4.78 38.28
C TYR A 192 16.88 4.33 37.36
N PRO A 193 17.22 3.03 37.33
CA PRO A 193 18.24 2.51 36.45
C PRO A 193 17.98 2.87 34.99
N THR A 194 19.04 3.16 34.25
CA THR A 194 18.96 3.46 32.80
C THR A 194 18.82 2.22 31.95
N GLU A 195 19.25 1.07 32.44
CA GLU A 195 19.09 -0.22 31.79
C GLU A 195 17.76 -0.86 32.14
N ALA A 196 17.10 -1.42 31.14
CA ALA A 196 15.86 -2.14 31.36
C ALA A 196 16.07 -3.41 32.18
N PRO A 197 15.17 -3.75 33.13
CA PRO A 197 15.26 -4.97 33.93
C PRO A 197 14.84 -6.23 33.14
N PHE A 198 14.64 -6.13 31.85
CA PHE A 198 14.22 -7.20 30.95
C PHE A 198 14.71 -6.95 29.52
N THR A 199 14.78 -8.03 28.76
CA THR A 199 15.01 -8.03 27.31
C THR A 199 13.67 -8.09 26.55
N ILE A 200 13.70 -7.89 25.22
CA ILE A 200 12.51 -8.07 24.39
C ILE A 200 11.99 -9.50 24.46
N SER A 201 12.86 -10.51 24.47
CA SER A 201 12.46 -11.92 24.58
C SER A 201 11.74 -12.21 25.89
N GLU A 202 12.19 -11.62 27.00
CA GLU A 202 11.51 -11.74 28.29
C GLU A 202 10.15 -11.05 28.29
N LEU A 203 10.00 -9.86 27.67
CA LEU A 203 8.70 -9.20 27.52
C LEU A 203 7.71 -10.03 26.70
N GLU A 204 8.20 -10.68 25.66
CA GLU A 204 7.42 -11.58 24.81
C GLU A 204 6.92 -12.83 25.54
N GLU A 205 7.60 -13.23 26.62
CA GLU A 205 7.16 -14.30 27.52
C GLU A 205 6.25 -13.79 28.64
N ILE A 206 6.60 -12.64 29.24
CA ILE A 206 5.88 -12.04 30.37
C ILE A 206 4.41 -11.75 30.02
N TYR A 207 4.16 -11.10 28.88
CA TYR A 207 2.82 -10.68 28.52
C TYR A 207 1.85 -11.85 28.29
N PRO A 208 2.15 -12.90 27.49
CA PRO A 208 1.25 -14.04 27.34
C PRO A 208 1.00 -14.79 28.65
N CYS A 209 2.03 -14.92 29.49
CA CYS A 209 1.91 -15.53 30.82
C CYS A 209 0.93 -14.73 31.69
N ALA A 210 1.10 -13.42 31.80
CA ALA A 210 0.22 -12.54 32.55
C ALA A 210 -1.22 -12.56 32.00
N SER A 211 -1.37 -12.51 30.68
CA SER A 211 -2.68 -12.60 30.02
C SER A 211 -3.39 -13.93 30.29
N GLY A 212 -2.65 -15.05 30.33
CA GLY A 212 -3.17 -16.36 30.70
C GLY A 212 -3.67 -16.37 32.14
N LYS A 213 -2.82 -15.97 33.10
CA LYS A 213 -3.15 -15.90 34.52
C LYS A 213 -4.37 -15.01 34.78
N SER A 214 -4.49 -13.87 34.12
CA SER A 214 -5.63 -12.94 34.30
C SER A 214 -6.97 -13.48 33.83
N LYS A 215 -6.98 -14.52 33.03
CA LYS A 215 -8.22 -15.21 32.59
C LYS A 215 -8.68 -16.27 33.56
N GLU A 216 -7.74 -16.83 34.32
CA GLU A 216 -7.98 -17.94 35.26
C GLU A 216 -8.11 -17.45 36.71
N ASP A 217 -7.51 -16.31 37.06
CA ASP A 217 -7.47 -15.73 38.38
C ASP A 217 -7.98 -14.28 38.39
N GLU A 218 -9.18 -14.07 38.94
CA GLU A 218 -9.77 -12.74 39.01
C GLU A 218 -8.99 -11.81 39.94
N ALA A 219 -8.38 -12.32 41.03
CA ALA A 219 -7.56 -11.50 41.92
C ALA A 219 -6.32 -10.96 41.19
N TYR A 220 -5.68 -11.79 40.37
CA TYR A 220 -4.57 -11.37 39.52
C TYR A 220 -4.99 -10.32 38.47
N ARG A 221 -6.18 -10.51 37.89
CA ARG A 221 -6.74 -9.53 36.95
C ARG A 221 -6.99 -8.18 37.61
N GLN A 222 -7.55 -8.17 38.85
CA GLN A 222 -7.79 -6.93 39.60
C GLN A 222 -6.46 -6.23 39.96
N GLU A 223 -5.43 -6.98 40.31
CA GLU A 223 -4.07 -6.42 40.52
C GLU A 223 -3.53 -5.75 39.23
N ALA A 224 -3.71 -6.37 38.08
CA ALA A 224 -3.30 -5.81 36.79
C ALA A 224 -4.10 -4.56 36.40
N LEU A 225 -5.39 -4.51 36.70
CA LEU A 225 -6.22 -3.32 36.50
C LEU A 225 -5.75 -2.18 37.42
N GLU A 226 -5.45 -2.47 38.68
CA GLU A 226 -4.94 -1.48 39.62
C GLU A 226 -3.54 -0.98 39.17
N ALA A 227 -2.65 -1.86 38.70
CA ALA A 227 -1.37 -1.47 38.16
C ALA A 227 -1.51 -0.56 36.93
N THR A 228 -2.48 -0.84 36.05
CA THR A 228 -2.81 0.02 34.91
C THR A 228 -3.26 1.42 35.37
N HIS A 229 -4.14 1.47 36.35
CA HIS A 229 -4.64 2.72 36.92
C HIS A 229 -3.52 3.55 37.56
N LEU A 230 -2.66 2.92 38.37
CA LEU A 230 -1.51 3.59 38.98
C LEU A 230 -0.49 4.10 37.96
N LEU A 231 -0.25 3.34 36.89
CA LEU A 231 0.56 3.81 35.75
C LEU A 231 -0.06 5.07 35.13
N GLN A 232 -1.35 5.04 34.83
CA GLN A 232 -2.06 6.17 34.22
C GLN A 232 -2.12 7.40 35.14
N GLN A 233 -2.07 7.21 36.45
CA GLN A 233 -1.93 8.29 37.43
C GLN A 233 -0.50 8.81 37.57
N GLY A 234 0.47 8.23 36.87
CA GLY A 234 1.85 8.68 36.88
C GLY A 234 2.70 8.16 38.04
N LYS A 235 2.37 6.98 38.64
CA LYS A 235 3.21 6.37 39.68
C LYS A 235 4.66 6.24 39.20
N PRO A 236 5.65 6.86 39.91
CA PRO A 236 6.99 7.02 39.36
C PRO A 236 7.69 5.71 38.96
N GLY A 237 7.63 4.66 39.76
CA GLY A 237 8.21 3.37 39.44
C GLY A 237 7.55 2.71 38.23
N TYR A 238 6.26 2.82 38.10
CA TYR A 238 5.50 2.25 36.98
C TYR A 238 5.74 3.03 35.69
N MET A 239 5.87 4.36 35.76
CA MET A 239 6.25 5.19 34.63
C MET A 239 7.69 4.88 34.16
N ALA A 240 8.62 4.63 35.08
CA ALA A 240 9.96 4.22 34.74
C ALA A 240 9.97 2.85 34.01
N LEU A 241 9.20 1.87 34.49
CA LEU A 241 9.02 0.59 33.80
C LEU A 241 8.38 0.76 32.42
N TRP A 242 7.35 1.59 32.33
CA TRP A 242 6.71 1.90 31.05
C TRP A 242 7.71 2.48 30.04
N ASN A 243 8.58 3.40 30.46
CA ASN A 243 9.64 3.94 29.61
C ASN A 243 10.58 2.83 29.11
N HIS A 244 10.95 1.87 29.96
CA HIS A 244 11.77 0.73 29.56
C HIS A 244 11.05 -0.18 28.58
N ILE A 245 9.77 -0.48 28.80
CA ILE A 245 8.93 -1.26 27.89
C ILE A 245 8.88 -0.59 26.51
N MET A 246 8.65 0.73 26.48
CA MET A 246 8.62 1.51 25.26
C MET A 246 9.95 1.47 24.50
N ASN A 247 11.06 1.74 25.18
CA ASN A 247 12.39 1.78 24.56
C ASN A 247 12.75 0.42 23.95
N VAL A 248 12.57 -0.66 24.69
CA VAL A 248 12.86 -2.02 24.21
C VAL A 248 11.94 -2.40 23.05
N SER A 249 10.65 -2.16 23.18
CA SER A 249 9.67 -2.51 22.15
C SER A 249 9.83 -1.70 20.86
N VAL A 250 10.00 -0.38 20.96
CA VAL A 250 10.17 0.50 19.78
C VAL A 250 11.44 0.17 19.03
N THR A 251 12.52 -0.12 19.73
CA THR A 251 13.80 -0.52 19.10
C THR A 251 13.63 -1.80 18.29
N ASP A 252 12.93 -2.80 18.84
CA ASP A 252 12.65 -4.04 18.14
C ASP A 252 11.69 -3.85 16.95
N LEU A 253 10.63 -3.08 17.14
CA LEU A 253 9.67 -2.75 16.07
C LEU A 253 10.35 -2.03 14.89
N LYS A 254 11.22 -1.05 15.17
CA LYS A 254 11.99 -0.34 14.14
C LYS A 254 12.86 -1.29 13.33
N ARG A 255 13.53 -2.23 13.99
CA ARG A 255 14.33 -3.26 13.31
C ARG A 255 13.46 -4.15 12.40
N ASN A 256 12.33 -4.63 12.90
CA ASN A 256 11.44 -5.51 12.14
C ASN A 256 10.79 -4.78 10.94
N TYR A 257 10.38 -3.53 11.11
CA TYR A 257 9.87 -2.74 9.98
C TYR A 257 10.96 -2.39 8.96
N ALA A 258 12.19 -2.13 9.40
CA ALA A 258 13.32 -1.92 8.50
C ALA A 258 13.59 -3.17 7.64
N ASN A 259 13.48 -4.38 8.20
CA ASN A 259 13.61 -5.63 7.45
C ASN A 259 12.52 -5.80 6.38
N LEU A 260 11.36 -5.15 6.56
CA LEU A 260 10.29 -5.08 5.57
C LEU A 260 10.41 -3.89 4.61
N ASN A 261 11.44 -3.07 4.75
CA ASN A 261 11.56 -1.79 4.05
C ASN A 261 10.30 -0.91 4.22
N VAL A 262 9.81 -0.84 5.46
CA VAL A 262 8.68 -0.02 5.91
C VAL A 262 9.21 1.02 6.88
N SER A 263 8.84 2.28 6.69
CA SER A 263 9.25 3.39 7.53
C SER A 263 8.07 4.30 7.88
N PHE A 264 8.15 4.90 9.06
CA PHE A 264 7.14 5.83 9.55
C PHE A 264 7.77 7.20 9.82
N ASP A 265 7.01 8.25 9.53
CA ASP A 265 7.40 9.63 9.88
C ASP A 265 7.11 9.91 11.36
N LEU A 266 6.06 9.30 11.88
CA LEU A 266 5.60 9.46 13.26
C LEU A 266 5.54 8.10 13.97
N TRP A 267 6.02 8.11 15.21
CA TRP A 267 5.93 7.01 16.17
C TRP A 267 5.02 7.43 17.32
N LYS A 268 3.77 7.76 16.97
CA LYS A 268 2.75 8.18 17.95
C LYS A 268 2.15 6.98 18.67
N LYS A 269 1.48 7.26 19.77
CA LYS A 269 0.97 6.26 20.72
C LYS A 269 -0.39 6.69 21.27
N GLU A 270 -1.12 5.74 21.81
CA GLU A 270 -2.36 6.01 22.52
C GLU A 270 -2.17 6.99 23.71
N SER A 271 -1.03 6.90 24.40
CA SER A 271 -0.68 7.82 25.50
C SER A 271 -0.52 9.28 25.04
N ASP A 272 -0.08 9.53 23.80
CA ASP A 272 0.08 10.89 23.26
C ASP A 272 -1.27 11.59 23.07
N ALA A 273 -2.34 10.83 22.87
CA ALA A 273 -3.69 11.37 22.69
C ALA A 273 -4.40 11.71 24.04
N GLN A 274 -3.93 11.20 25.15
CA GLN A 274 -4.56 11.39 26.47
C GLN A 274 -4.82 12.86 26.84
N PRO A 275 -3.88 13.80 26.61
CA PRO A 275 -4.09 15.21 26.93
C PRO A 275 -5.28 15.87 26.21
N TYR A 276 -5.71 15.34 25.08
CA TYR A 276 -6.82 15.88 24.29
C TYR A 276 -8.20 15.38 24.73
N ILE A 277 -8.28 14.30 25.53
CA ILE A 277 -9.53 13.67 25.92
C ILE A 277 -10.41 14.57 26.78
N PRO A 278 -9.94 15.20 27.88
CA PRO A 278 -10.80 15.98 28.76
C PRO A 278 -11.55 17.11 28.06
N ASP A 279 -10.84 17.94 27.30
CA ASP A 279 -11.44 19.06 26.58
C ASP A 279 -12.39 18.59 25.47
N MET A 280 -12.05 17.52 24.78
CA MET A 280 -12.89 16.91 23.76
C MET A 280 -14.21 16.41 24.34
N VAL A 281 -14.16 15.67 25.43
CA VAL A 281 -15.34 15.13 26.10
C VAL A 281 -16.22 16.24 26.67
N GLU A 282 -15.62 17.26 27.31
CA GLU A 282 -16.37 18.38 27.86
C GLU A 282 -17.07 19.19 26.77
N MET A 283 -16.39 19.46 25.64
CA MET A 283 -17.00 20.11 24.48
C MET A 283 -18.22 19.35 23.97
N MET A 284 -18.14 18.02 23.89
CA MET A 284 -19.25 17.19 23.43
C MET A 284 -20.45 17.20 24.39
N LYS A 285 -20.20 17.29 25.72
CA LYS A 285 -21.25 17.47 26.73
C LYS A 285 -21.89 18.85 26.64
N GLU A 286 -21.09 19.91 26.63
CA GLU A 286 -21.58 21.29 26.60
C GLU A 286 -22.44 21.60 25.37
N LYS A 287 -22.05 21.05 24.22
CA LYS A 287 -22.80 21.18 22.96
C LYS A 287 -23.98 20.24 22.82
N GLY A 288 -24.21 19.36 23.82
CA GLY A 288 -25.34 18.44 23.84
C GLY A 288 -25.22 17.24 22.90
N PHE A 289 -24.03 16.94 22.38
CA PHE A 289 -23.80 15.76 21.56
C PHE A 289 -23.70 14.48 22.40
N ALA A 290 -23.04 14.56 23.55
CA ALA A 290 -22.83 13.45 24.48
C ALA A 290 -23.94 13.39 25.54
N TYR A 291 -24.44 12.19 25.79
CA TYR A 291 -25.46 11.91 26.81
C TYR A 291 -25.20 10.59 27.54
N GLN A 292 -25.82 10.45 28.71
CA GLN A 292 -25.71 9.20 29.49
C GLN A 292 -26.67 8.15 28.95
N ASP A 293 -26.14 6.95 28.69
CA ASP A 293 -26.93 5.76 28.36
C ASP A 293 -26.39 4.57 29.15
N GLN A 294 -27.23 3.95 29.97
CA GLN A 294 -26.88 2.83 30.84
C GLN A 294 -25.60 3.05 31.69
N GLY A 295 -25.40 4.30 32.11
CA GLY A 295 -24.22 4.72 32.89
C GLY A 295 -22.99 5.11 32.06
N ALA A 296 -22.92 4.77 30.79
CA ALA A 296 -21.86 5.17 29.89
C ALA A 296 -22.16 6.51 29.24
N LEU A 297 -21.11 7.25 28.87
CA LEU A 297 -21.23 8.48 28.07
C LEU A 297 -21.11 8.15 26.59
N VAL A 298 -22.12 8.48 25.79
CA VAL A 298 -22.21 8.10 24.38
C VAL A 298 -22.61 9.27 23.49
N VAL A 299 -22.32 9.16 22.19
CA VAL A 299 -22.79 10.04 21.12
C VAL A 299 -23.58 9.21 20.12
N ASP A 300 -24.82 9.61 19.84
CA ASP A 300 -25.61 8.98 18.79
C ASP A 300 -25.04 9.29 17.41
N VAL A 301 -24.78 8.24 16.63
CA VAL A 301 -24.19 8.29 15.29
C VAL A 301 -25.05 7.63 14.21
N LYS A 302 -26.30 7.34 14.54
CA LYS A 302 -27.27 6.77 13.60
C LYS A 302 -27.60 7.76 12.49
N GLU A 303 -27.73 7.26 11.28
CA GLU A 303 -28.17 8.00 10.08
C GLU A 303 -29.44 7.37 9.49
N ASP A 304 -30.28 8.21 8.87
CA ASP A 304 -31.55 7.74 8.26
C ASP A 304 -31.34 6.75 7.11
N THR A 305 -30.16 6.74 6.53
CA THR A 305 -29.76 5.85 5.44
C THR A 305 -29.29 4.47 5.90
N ASP A 306 -29.19 4.25 7.20
CA ASP A 306 -28.70 2.99 7.74
C ASP A 306 -29.65 1.83 7.45
N THR A 307 -29.11 0.79 6.83
CA THR A 307 -29.83 -0.47 6.58
C THR A 307 -29.71 -1.47 7.74
N LYS A 308 -28.80 -1.19 8.67
CA LYS A 308 -28.54 -1.96 9.90
C LYS A 308 -28.48 -1.00 11.07
N GLU A 309 -28.79 -1.50 12.26
CA GLU A 309 -28.63 -0.73 13.49
C GLU A 309 -27.14 -0.41 13.74
N ILE A 310 -26.83 0.88 13.88
CA ILE A 310 -25.49 1.36 14.26
C ILE A 310 -25.57 1.80 15.73
N PRO A 311 -24.89 1.12 16.65
CA PRO A 311 -24.86 1.50 18.05
C PRO A 311 -24.24 2.90 18.25
N PRO A 312 -24.61 3.63 19.31
CA PRO A 312 -23.96 4.88 19.66
C PRO A 312 -22.46 4.72 19.84
N CYS A 313 -21.71 5.78 19.52
CA CYS A 313 -20.27 5.84 19.77
C CYS A 313 -20.03 6.06 21.27
N MET A 314 -19.41 5.11 21.94
CA MET A 314 -19.12 5.18 23.37
C MET A 314 -17.88 6.05 23.62
N LEU A 315 -18.03 7.13 24.38
CA LEU A 315 -16.93 8.03 24.75
C LEU A 315 -16.24 7.63 26.05
N LEU A 316 -17.02 7.26 27.07
CA LEU A 316 -16.51 6.82 28.37
C LEU A 316 -17.37 5.67 28.89
N LYS A 317 -16.73 4.74 29.57
CA LYS A 317 -17.42 3.67 30.32
C LYS A 317 -18.18 4.25 31.52
N SER A 318 -18.99 3.42 32.15
CA SER A 318 -19.75 3.78 33.37
C SER A 318 -18.86 4.16 34.56
N ASP A 319 -17.62 3.67 34.59
CA ASP A 319 -16.60 4.01 35.60
C ASP A 319 -15.76 5.26 35.21
N GLY A 320 -16.08 5.91 34.07
CA GLY A 320 -15.36 7.07 33.55
C GLY A 320 -14.10 6.74 32.76
N ALA A 321 -13.78 5.47 32.57
CA ALA A 321 -12.58 5.06 31.84
C ALA A 321 -12.74 5.26 30.32
N SER A 322 -11.63 5.60 29.65
CA SER A 322 -11.52 5.72 28.19
C SER A 322 -11.58 4.37 27.50
N LEU A 323 -12.00 4.39 26.25
CA LEU A 323 -12.05 3.25 25.33
C LEU A 323 -11.17 3.51 24.10
N TYR A 324 -11.07 2.53 23.21
CA TYR A 324 -10.44 2.73 21.90
C TYR A 324 -11.11 3.83 21.08
N THR A 325 -12.45 3.94 21.13
CA THR A 325 -13.18 5.04 20.47
C THR A 325 -12.78 6.40 21.01
N THR A 326 -12.61 6.53 22.32
CA THR A 326 -12.17 7.78 22.95
C THR A 326 -10.77 8.18 22.46
N THR A 327 -9.86 7.23 22.48
CA THR A 327 -8.47 7.45 22.06
C THR A 327 -8.37 7.75 20.58
N ASP A 328 -9.11 7.05 19.73
CA ASP A 328 -9.12 7.32 18.28
C ASP A 328 -9.69 8.70 17.94
N LEU A 329 -10.75 9.13 18.62
CA LEU A 329 -11.29 10.49 18.47
C LEU A 329 -10.29 11.55 18.94
N ALA A 330 -9.61 11.33 20.07
CA ALA A 330 -8.57 12.23 20.58
C ALA A 330 -7.35 12.28 19.64
N THR A 331 -7.01 11.17 19.00
CA THR A 331 -5.96 11.12 17.97
C THR A 331 -6.33 11.92 16.74
N ILE A 332 -7.60 11.91 16.33
CA ILE A 332 -8.09 12.78 15.26
C ILE A 332 -7.91 14.26 15.65
N VAL A 333 -8.25 14.64 16.88
CA VAL A 333 -8.04 16.01 17.40
C VAL A 333 -6.57 16.40 17.32
N GLU A 334 -5.66 15.52 17.75
CA GLU A 334 -4.22 15.76 17.66
C GLU A 334 -3.76 15.97 16.21
N ARG A 335 -4.17 15.08 15.30
CA ARG A 335 -3.80 15.14 13.88
C ARG A 335 -4.31 16.42 13.21
N MET A 336 -5.54 16.83 13.52
CA MET A 336 -6.09 18.09 13.02
C MET A 336 -5.30 19.31 13.53
N LYS A 337 -4.91 19.32 14.80
CA LYS A 337 -4.10 20.41 15.36
C LYS A 337 -2.68 20.47 14.81
N LEU A 338 -2.04 19.33 14.60
CA LEU A 338 -0.63 19.28 14.19
C LEU A 338 -0.43 19.44 12.68
N PHE A 339 -1.33 18.93 11.86
CA PHE A 339 -1.10 18.77 10.43
C PHE A 339 -2.16 19.43 9.55
N HIS A 340 -3.35 19.72 10.05
CA HIS A 340 -4.50 20.17 9.24
C HIS A 340 -4.67 19.31 7.97
N PRO A 341 -4.79 17.97 8.09
CA PRO A 341 -4.80 17.09 6.95
C PRO A 341 -6.05 17.24 6.10
N ASP A 342 -5.89 17.11 4.78
CA ASP A 342 -7.00 17.00 3.83
C ASP A 342 -7.64 15.62 3.89
N GLU A 343 -6.85 14.60 4.25
CA GLU A 343 -7.32 13.22 4.40
C GLU A 343 -6.59 12.52 5.55
N ILE A 344 -7.33 11.75 6.34
CA ILE A 344 -6.81 10.77 7.28
C ILE A 344 -7.26 9.40 6.79
N LEU A 345 -6.30 8.54 6.41
CA LEU A 345 -6.53 7.20 5.90
C LEU A 345 -6.11 6.15 6.94
N TYR A 346 -7.01 5.26 7.31
CA TYR A 346 -6.76 4.14 8.21
C TYR A 346 -6.64 2.85 7.42
N VAL A 347 -5.47 2.19 7.50
CA VAL A 347 -5.19 0.90 6.86
C VAL A 347 -5.18 -0.17 7.94
N VAL A 348 -6.32 -0.78 8.17
CA VAL A 348 -6.61 -1.67 9.31
C VAL A 348 -7.38 -2.92 8.86
N ASP A 349 -7.52 -3.90 9.75
CA ASP A 349 -8.31 -5.10 9.48
C ASP A 349 -9.79 -4.75 9.20
N LYS A 350 -10.38 -5.34 8.16
CA LYS A 350 -11.78 -5.09 7.76
C LYS A 350 -12.80 -5.36 8.88
N ARG A 351 -12.45 -6.19 9.86
CA ARG A 351 -13.30 -6.47 11.01
C ARG A 351 -13.53 -5.26 11.90
N GLN A 352 -12.72 -4.21 11.78
CA GLN A 352 -12.85 -2.94 12.51
C GLN A 352 -13.79 -1.94 11.83
N GLU A 353 -14.47 -2.30 10.76
CA GLU A 353 -15.31 -1.38 9.96
C GLU A 353 -16.37 -0.67 10.82
N LEU A 354 -17.12 -1.40 11.66
CA LEU A 354 -18.14 -0.79 12.53
C LEU A 354 -17.54 0.24 13.49
N HIS A 355 -16.39 -0.07 14.09
CA HIS A 355 -15.69 0.84 14.99
C HIS A 355 -15.34 2.16 14.25
N PHE A 356 -14.79 2.10 13.05
CA PHE A 356 -14.43 3.30 12.30
C PHE A 356 -15.65 4.04 11.74
N ILE A 357 -16.74 3.36 11.42
CA ILE A 357 -18.03 4.03 11.10
C ILE A 357 -18.46 4.90 12.29
N GLN A 358 -18.44 4.36 13.49
CA GLN A 358 -18.80 5.10 14.72
C GLN A 358 -17.85 6.28 14.97
N VAL A 359 -16.54 6.06 14.88
CA VAL A 359 -15.51 7.10 15.09
C VAL A 359 -15.65 8.22 14.05
N PHE A 360 -15.76 7.89 12.77
CA PHE A 360 -15.85 8.89 11.71
C PHE A 360 -17.13 9.72 11.78
N ARG A 361 -18.27 9.08 12.03
CA ARG A 361 -19.55 9.77 12.19
C ARG A 361 -19.55 10.66 13.43
N CYS A 362 -19.00 10.18 14.54
CA CYS A 362 -18.85 10.98 15.76
C CYS A 362 -17.95 12.19 15.51
N ALA A 363 -16.77 11.99 14.90
CA ALA A 363 -15.86 13.10 14.60
C ALA A 363 -16.48 14.15 13.68
N ARG A 364 -17.21 13.73 12.67
CA ARG A 364 -17.91 14.61 11.73
C ARG A 364 -19.04 15.40 12.43
N LYS A 365 -19.92 14.68 13.13
CA LYS A 365 -21.08 15.27 13.83
C LYS A 365 -20.67 16.29 14.89
N THR A 366 -19.60 16.02 15.61
CA THR A 366 -19.14 16.87 16.72
C THR A 366 -18.16 17.96 16.31
N GLY A 367 -17.81 18.04 15.02
CA GLY A 367 -16.94 19.06 14.48
C GLY A 367 -15.46 18.90 14.86
N LEU A 368 -14.99 17.68 15.11
CA LEU A 368 -13.57 17.38 15.35
C LEU A 368 -12.73 17.50 14.08
N VAL A 369 -13.35 17.40 12.92
CA VAL A 369 -12.72 17.56 11.60
C VAL A 369 -13.41 18.67 10.83
N GLU A 370 -12.68 19.30 9.92
CA GLU A 370 -13.23 20.29 8.98
C GLU A 370 -14.14 19.62 7.95
N ASP A 371 -15.08 20.36 7.37
CA ASP A 371 -16.11 19.80 6.46
C ASP A 371 -15.51 19.13 5.23
N ASP A 372 -14.38 19.61 4.74
CA ASP A 372 -13.65 19.13 3.58
C ASP A 372 -12.58 18.06 3.93
N THR A 373 -12.31 17.82 5.21
CA THR A 373 -11.39 16.76 5.63
C THR A 373 -12.00 15.40 5.36
N LYS A 374 -11.31 14.57 4.58
CA LYS A 374 -11.74 13.21 4.28
C LYS A 374 -11.26 12.24 5.36
N LEU A 375 -12.19 11.44 5.89
CA LEU A 375 -11.87 10.28 6.75
C LEU A 375 -12.10 9.02 5.94
N SER A 376 -11.05 8.23 5.76
CA SER A 376 -11.07 7.06 4.86
C SER A 376 -10.67 5.79 5.60
N PHE A 377 -11.41 4.73 5.35
CA PHE A 377 -11.19 3.40 5.90
C PHE A 377 -10.82 2.43 4.77
N LEU A 378 -9.62 1.86 4.84
CA LEU A 378 -9.19 0.76 3.99
C LEU A 378 -9.06 -0.51 4.85
N GLY A 379 -10.14 -1.28 4.87
CA GLY A 379 -10.20 -2.56 5.59
C GLY A 379 -9.59 -3.67 4.77
N PHE A 380 -8.45 -4.20 5.20
CA PHE A 380 -7.81 -5.31 4.49
C PHE A 380 -8.35 -6.67 4.94
N GLY A 381 -8.34 -7.62 4.01
CA GLY A 381 -8.75 -9.00 4.24
C GLY A 381 -7.68 -9.83 4.98
N THR A 382 -8.04 -11.06 5.33
CA THR A 382 -7.21 -11.97 6.10
C THR A 382 -6.22 -12.72 5.20
N MET A 383 -4.99 -12.90 5.68
CA MET A 383 -4.02 -13.82 5.12
C MET A 383 -4.27 -15.22 5.70
N ASN A 384 -4.63 -16.16 4.82
CA ASN A 384 -4.99 -17.52 5.20
C ASN A 384 -3.90 -18.53 4.80
N GLY A 385 -3.84 -19.64 5.50
CA GLY A 385 -3.06 -20.81 5.08
C GLY A 385 -3.76 -21.61 3.97
N LYS A 386 -3.09 -22.66 3.48
CA LYS A 386 -3.65 -23.57 2.44
C LYS A 386 -4.94 -24.28 2.88
N ASP A 387 -5.21 -24.35 4.18
CA ASP A 387 -6.45 -24.89 4.76
C ASP A 387 -7.61 -23.87 4.80
N GLY A 388 -7.41 -22.68 4.27
CA GLY A 388 -8.40 -21.60 4.26
C GLY A 388 -8.64 -20.91 5.60
N LYS A 389 -7.90 -21.27 6.65
CA LYS A 389 -7.96 -20.66 7.97
C LYS A 389 -6.85 -19.60 8.12
N PRO A 390 -6.98 -18.65 9.06
CA PRO A 390 -5.93 -17.69 9.32
C PRO A 390 -4.56 -18.36 9.49
N PHE A 391 -3.55 -17.82 8.85
CA PHE A 391 -2.21 -18.40 8.80
C PHE A 391 -1.63 -18.58 10.21
N LYS A 392 -1.19 -19.81 10.52
CA LYS A 392 -0.67 -20.21 11.83
C LYS A 392 0.59 -21.06 11.68
N THR A 393 1.35 -21.16 12.75
CA THR A 393 2.45 -22.14 12.83
C THR A 393 1.93 -23.58 12.78
N ARG A 394 2.79 -24.53 12.49
CA ARG A 394 2.46 -25.98 12.54
C ARG A 394 1.95 -26.41 13.92
N GLU A 395 2.37 -25.74 14.97
CA GLU A 395 1.97 -25.99 16.37
C GLU A 395 0.68 -25.26 16.78
N GLY A 396 0.03 -24.53 15.85
CA GLY A 396 -1.27 -23.88 16.06
C GLY A 396 -1.24 -22.44 16.61
N GLY A 397 -0.05 -21.88 16.88
CA GLY A 397 0.14 -20.48 17.28
C GLY A 397 0.16 -19.51 16.09
N VAL A 398 0.08 -18.20 16.36
CA VAL A 398 0.30 -17.17 15.35
C VAL A 398 1.78 -17.13 15.01
N MET A 399 2.12 -17.19 13.71
CA MET A 399 3.51 -17.15 13.27
C MET A 399 4.11 -15.75 13.49
N ARG A 400 5.28 -15.69 14.11
CA ARG A 400 6.06 -14.44 14.21
C ARG A 400 6.52 -14.02 12.83
N LEU A 401 6.46 -12.72 12.57
CA LEU A 401 6.84 -12.16 11.27
C LEU A 401 8.32 -12.40 10.95
N GLU A 402 9.21 -12.29 11.93
CA GLU A 402 10.65 -12.54 11.74
C GLU A 402 10.94 -13.99 11.31
N ASN A 403 10.19 -14.96 11.83
CA ASN A 403 10.34 -16.36 11.44
C ASN A 403 9.89 -16.60 10.00
N LEU A 404 8.76 -15.99 9.61
CA LEU A 404 8.30 -16.05 8.22
C LEU A 404 9.33 -15.47 7.24
N ILE A 405 9.92 -14.33 7.58
CA ILE A 405 10.96 -13.71 6.77
C ILE A 405 12.18 -14.62 6.68
N ALA A 406 12.63 -15.18 7.80
CA ALA A 406 13.77 -16.10 7.84
C ALA A 406 13.55 -17.37 7.01
N ASP A 407 12.36 -17.98 7.10
CA ASP A 407 12.00 -19.17 6.33
C ASP A 407 12.02 -18.89 4.82
N ILE A 408 11.51 -17.73 4.41
CA ILE A 408 11.50 -17.32 2.99
C ILE A 408 12.91 -16.99 2.50
N ASP A 409 13.72 -16.32 3.30
CA ASP A 409 15.10 -16.01 2.96
C ASP A 409 15.93 -17.28 2.78
N GLU A 410 15.72 -18.29 3.65
CA GLU A 410 16.35 -19.61 3.51
C GLU A 410 15.91 -20.34 2.25
N GLU A 411 14.62 -20.36 1.96
CA GLU A 411 14.08 -20.96 0.72
C GLU A 411 14.68 -20.30 -0.53
N MET A 412 14.72 -18.95 -0.54
CA MET A 412 15.32 -18.21 -1.65
C MET A 412 16.84 -18.46 -1.77
N PHE A 413 17.54 -18.53 -0.64
CA PHE A 413 18.96 -18.85 -0.64
C PHE A 413 19.24 -20.21 -1.30
N ASN A 414 18.47 -21.23 -0.94
CA ASN A 414 18.61 -22.58 -1.51
C ASN A 414 18.37 -22.55 -3.04
N LYS A 415 17.30 -21.89 -3.49
CA LYS A 415 17.00 -21.77 -4.93
C LYS A 415 18.06 -21.00 -5.71
N ILE A 416 18.62 -19.92 -5.15
CA ILE A 416 19.68 -19.13 -5.79
C ILE A 416 20.98 -19.91 -5.90
N VAL A 417 21.37 -20.65 -4.86
CA VAL A 417 22.58 -21.48 -4.86
C VAL A 417 22.46 -22.64 -5.84
N GLU A 418 21.30 -23.29 -5.91
CA GLU A 418 21.06 -24.36 -6.89
C GLU A 418 21.23 -23.89 -8.33
N ASN A 419 20.83 -22.66 -8.66
CA ASN A 419 20.96 -22.08 -9.99
C ASN A 419 22.38 -21.60 -10.36
N ARG A 420 23.32 -21.62 -9.40
CA ARG A 420 24.74 -21.23 -9.57
C ARG A 420 25.01 -19.88 -10.26
N SER A 421 24.04 -18.99 -10.24
CA SER A 421 24.11 -17.69 -10.93
C SER A 421 24.80 -16.61 -10.10
N VAL A 422 24.92 -16.80 -8.79
CA VAL A 422 25.49 -15.85 -7.83
C VAL A 422 26.63 -16.52 -7.05
N ARG A 423 27.68 -15.78 -6.71
CA ARG A 423 28.76 -16.27 -5.85
C ARG A 423 28.21 -16.52 -4.44
N ASP A 424 28.64 -17.59 -3.77
CA ASP A 424 28.19 -17.96 -2.42
C ASP A 424 28.23 -16.81 -1.42
N LYS A 425 29.23 -15.92 -1.55
CA LYS A 425 29.37 -14.75 -0.66
C LYS A 425 28.21 -13.76 -0.80
N ASP A 426 27.70 -13.58 -2.00
CA ASP A 426 26.65 -12.59 -2.32
C ASP A 426 25.26 -13.22 -2.28
N ALA A 427 25.17 -14.55 -2.24
CA ALA A 427 23.91 -15.30 -2.32
C ALA A 427 22.96 -15.02 -1.14
N LYS A 428 23.51 -14.79 0.07
CA LYS A 428 22.69 -14.46 1.25
C LYS A 428 22.03 -13.08 1.13
N ASP A 429 22.76 -12.08 0.67
CA ASP A 429 22.23 -10.73 0.50
C ASP A 429 21.22 -10.70 -0.66
N THR A 430 21.51 -11.38 -1.76
CA THR A 430 20.57 -11.56 -2.86
C THR A 430 19.30 -12.29 -2.39
N ALA A 431 19.42 -13.35 -1.57
CA ALA A 431 18.28 -14.08 -1.04
C ALA A 431 17.35 -13.20 -0.20
N LYS A 432 17.89 -12.29 0.63
CA LYS A 432 17.08 -11.33 1.39
C LYS A 432 16.33 -10.36 0.48
N ILE A 433 16.98 -9.83 -0.55
CA ILE A 433 16.35 -8.92 -1.51
C ILE A 433 15.20 -9.64 -2.23
N VAL A 434 15.45 -10.83 -2.73
CA VAL A 434 14.45 -11.63 -3.46
C VAL A 434 13.36 -12.15 -2.53
N GLY A 435 13.70 -12.54 -1.30
CA GLY A 435 12.75 -12.95 -0.27
C GLY A 435 11.77 -11.84 0.10
N LEU A 436 12.28 -10.61 0.28
CA LEU A 436 11.43 -9.44 0.54
C LEU A 436 10.48 -9.16 -0.64
N ALA A 437 10.97 -9.26 -1.88
CA ALA A 437 10.15 -9.14 -3.07
C ALA A 437 9.06 -10.23 -3.13
N ALA A 438 9.40 -11.46 -2.79
CA ALA A 438 8.44 -12.57 -2.75
C ALA A 438 7.28 -12.30 -1.78
N ILE A 439 7.58 -11.83 -0.56
CA ILE A 439 6.59 -11.48 0.46
C ILE A 439 5.75 -10.30 0.02
N LYS A 440 6.37 -9.18 -0.33
CA LYS A 440 5.67 -7.93 -0.64
C LYS A 440 4.82 -8.03 -1.90
N TYR A 441 5.37 -8.56 -2.96
CA TYR A 441 4.62 -8.78 -4.20
C TYR A 441 3.52 -9.81 -4.01
N GLY A 442 3.79 -10.91 -3.30
CA GLY A 442 2.82 -11.94 -2.99
C GLY A 442 1.59 -11.40 -2.27
N ASP A 443 1.77 -10.53 -1.29
CA ASP A 443 0.68 -9.84 -0.60
C ASP A 443 0.01 -8.77 -1.48
N LEU A 444 0.79 -7.82 -1.99
CA LEU A 444 0.29 -6.64 -2.71
C LEU A 444 -0.35 -6.96 -4.06
N SER A 445 -0.07 -8.12 -4.66
CA SER A 445 -0.74 -8.57 -5.89
C SER A 445 -2.21 -8.94 -5.69
N ASN A 446 -2.63 -9.11 -4.43
CA ASN A 446 -4.01 -9.34 -4.07
C ASN A 446 -4.72 -7.99 -3.80
N GLN A 447 -5.98 -7.91 -4.19
CA GLN A 447 -6.82 -6.77 -3.82
C GLN A 447 -6.88 -6.64 -2.30
N ALA A 448 -6.56 -5.45 -1.75
CA ALA A 448 -6.39 -5.25 -0.32
C ALA A 448 -7.59 -5.74 0.52
N THR A 449 -8.83 -5.48 0.08
CA THR A 449 -10.05 -5.85 0.79
C THR A 449 -10.41 -7.34 0.75
N LYS A 450 -9.69 -8.13 -0.05
CA LYS A 450 -9.94 -9.57 -0.20
C LYS A 450 -9.05 -10.39 0.71
N ASP A 451 -9.59 -11.51 1.18
CA ASP A 451 -8.80 -12.57 1.79
C ASP A 451 -7.98 -13.28 0.72
N TYR A 452 -6.81 -13.78 1.07
CA TYR A 452 -6.00 -14.56 0.14
C TYR A 452 -5.27 -15.71 0.85
N ILE A 453 -4.80 -16.68 0.07
CA ILE A 453 -4.02 -17.81 0.56
C ILE A 453 -2.54 -17.48 0.43
N PHE A 454 -1.83 -17.48 1.55
CA PHE A 454 -0.38 -17.37 1.60
C PHE A 454 0.24 -18.73 1.29
N ASP A 455 0.95 -18.79 0.18
CA ASP A 455 1.62 -20.02 -0.29
C ASP A 455 3.09 -19.71 -0.57
N VAL A 456 3.97 -20.17 0.31
CA VAL A 456 5.43 -19.94 0.21
C VAL A 456 5.99 -20.47 -1.10
N ASP A 457 5.60 -21.68 -1.52
CA ASP A 457 6.10 -22.31 -2.75
C ASP A 457 5.76 -21.48 -3.99
N ARG A 458 4.51 -20.95 -4.01
CA ARG A 458 4.05 -20.08 -5.08
C ARG A 458 4.79 -18.73 -5.08
N PHE A 459 4.91 -18.10 -3.91
CA PHE A 459 5.48 -16.74 -3.81
C PHE A 459 7.00 -16.72 -4.06
N THR A 460 7.69 -17.81 -3.79
CA THR A 460 9.12 -17.96 -4.05
C THR A 460 9.44 -18.54 -5.42
N SER A 461 8.44 -18.77 -6.28
CA SER A 461 8.64 -19.24 -7.65
C SER A 461 9.22 -18.15 -8.54
N PHE A 462 10.17 -18.52 -9.41
CA PHE A 462 10.69 -17.66 -10.48
C PHE A 462 9.81 -17.63 -11.73
N GLU A 463 8.69 -18.35 -11.72
CA GLU A 463 7.74 -18.42 -12.81
C GLU A 463 6.36 -17.94 -12.37
N GLY A 464 5.60 -17.36 -13.29
CA GLY A 464 4.27 -16.88 -13.05
C GLY A 464 4.25 -15.47 -12.43
N ASN A 465 3.11 -15.11 -11.84
CA ASN A 465 2.88 -13.77 -11.27
C ASN A 465 3.45 -13.66 -9.85
N THR A 466 4.76 -13.49 -9.75
CA THR A 466 5.52 -13.48 -8.48
C THR A 466 6.56 -12.37 -8.44
N GLY A 467 6.97 -11.97 -7.22
CA GLY A 467 8.07 -11.01 -7.03
C GLY A 467 9.38 -11.49 -7.66
N PRO A 468 9.83 -12.73 -7.40
CA PRO A 468 11.04 -13.27 -8.03
C PRO A 468 11.01 -13.24 -9.57
N TYR A 469 9.86 -13.49 -10.20
CA TYR A 469 9.72 -13.38 -11.66
C TYR A 469 9.96 -11.95 -12.16
N ILE A 470 9.39 -10.95 -11.49
CA ILE A 470 9.61 -9.53 -11.83
C ILE A 470 11.09 -9.17 -11.68
N LEU A 471 11.71 -9.56 -10.57
CA LEU A 471 13.14 -9.30 -10.34
C LEU A 471 14.02 -9.98 -11.38
N TYR A 472 13.71 -11.22 -11.73
CA TYR A 472 14.43 -11.95 -12.79
C TYR A 472 14.35 -11.23 -14.14
N THR A 473 13.19 -10.66 -14.48
CA THR A 473 13.03 -9.84 -15.69
C THR A 473 13.93 -8.61 -15.66
N ILE A 474 13.97 -7.88 -14.53
CA ILE A 474 14.82 -6.71 -14.35
C ILE A 474 16.31 -7.09 -14.47
N VAL A 475 16.74 -8.16 -13.81
CA VAL A 475 18.13 -8.64 -13.85
C VAL A 475 18.51 -9.08 -15.25
N ARG A 476 17.61 -9.71 -16.01
CA ARG A 476 17.82 -10.03 -17.43
C ARG A 476 18.08 -8.78 -18.25
N ILE A 477 17.28 -7.73 -18.08
CA ILE A 477 17.49 -6.43 -18.74
C ILE A 477 18.86 -5.86 -18.38
N LYS A 478 19.20 -5.81 -17.09
CA LYS A 478 20.53 -5.36 -16.61
C LYS A 478 21.66 -6.14 -17.28
N SER A 479 21.53 -7.45 -17.40
CA SER A 479 22.54 -8.31 -18.04
C SER A 479 22.72 -7.99 -19.52
N ILE A 480 21.63 -7.72 -20.26
CA ILE A 480 21.70 -7.34 -21.68
C ILE A 480 22.41 -5.99 -21.83
N LEU A 481 22.03 -5.00 -21.02
CA LEU A 481 22.64 -3.67 -21.02
C LEU A 481 24.13 -3.72 -20.69
N ASN A 482 24.54 -4.51 -19.69
CA ASN A 482 25.95 -4.69 -19.33
C ASN A 482 26.75 -5.31 -20.48
N ARG A 483 26.23 -6.36 -21.11
CA ARG A 483 26.88 -6.97 -22.30
C ARG A 483 27.01 -6.01 -23.49
N TYR A 484 26.02 -5.14 -23.68
CA TYR A 484 26.09 -4.09 -24.70
C TYR A 484 27.24 -3.11 -24.42
N VAL A 485 27.39 -2.65 -23.17
CA VAL A 485 28.50 -1.75 -22.77
C VAL A 485 29.85 -2.46 -22.86
N GLU A 486 29.97 -3.72 -22.42
CA GLU A 486 31.20 -4.52 -22.52
C GLU A 486 31.64 -4.72 -23.97
N ALA A 487 30.71 -4.75 -24.92
CA ALA A 487 30.96 -4.80 -26.35
C ALA A 487 31.30 -3.42 -26.98
N GLY A 488 31.45 -2.37 -26.16
CA GLY A 488 31.77 -1.01 -26.59
C GLY A 488 30.56 -0.14 -26.94
N GLY A 489 29.34 -0.57 -26.62
CA GLY A 489 28.11 0.18 -26.84
C GLY A 489 27.96 1.37 -25.89
N ASN A 490 27.31 2.42 -26.36
CA ASN A 490 26.98 3.61 -25.57
C ASN A 490 25.47 3.63 -25.24
N LEU A 491 25.11 3.59 -23.97
CA LEU A 491 23.71 3.61 -23.50
C LEU A 491 22.99 4.92 -23.82
N GLU A 492 23.69 6.01 -24.03
CA GLU A 492 23.11 7.32 -24.36
C GLU A 492 22.95 7.55 -25.87
N ALA A 493 23.46 6.64 -26.70
CA ALA A 493 23.38 6.76 -28.14
C ALA A 493 21.99 6.42 -28.69
N GLY A 494 21.67 7.01 -29.82
CA GLY A 494 20.44 6.75 -30.56
C GLY A 494 19.18 7.30 -29.92
N GLU A 495 18.07 6.97 -30.53
CA GLU A 495 16.73 7.34 -30.06
C GLU A 495 15.74 6.18 -30.30
N LEU A 496 14.60 6.23 -29.63
CA LEU A 496 13.52 5.28 -29.88
C LEU A 496 12.98 5.47 -31.31
N LEU A 497 12.91 4.39 -32.05
CA LEU A 497 12.32 4.33 -33.39
C LEU A 497 10.94 3.67 -33.31
N LYS A 498 10.18 3.75 -34.40
CA LYS A 498 8.95 2.98 -34.54
C LYS A 498 9.22 1.49 -34.37
N ALA A 499 8.26 0.76 -33.82
CA ALA A 499 8.39 -0.66 -33.59
C ALA A 499 8.72 -1.43 -34.87
N SER A 500 9.67 -2.35 -34.80
CA SER A 500 10.08 -3.21 -35.91
C SER A 500 9.22 -4.48 -36.06
N ASN A 501 8.52 -4.85 -34.98
CA ASN A 501 7.64 -6.02 -34.93
C ASN A 501 6.52 -5.86 -33.89
N GLY A 502 5.58 -6.81 -33.88
CA GLY A 502 4.40 -6.75 -33.02
C GLY A 502 4.70 -6.86 -31.54
N SER A 503 5.70 -7.65 -31.15
CA SER A 503 6.08 -7.82 -29.74
C SER A 503 6.77 -6.56 -29.19
N GLU A 504 7.59 -5.87 -30.00
CA GLU A 504 8.13 -4.56 -29.66
C GLU A 504 7.03 -3.53 -29.47
N LYS A 505 6.07 -3.45 -30.42
CA LYS A 505 4.93 -2.54 -30.32
C LYS A 505 4.12 -2.81 -29.05
N ASN A 506 3.85 -4.08 -28.73
CA ASN A 506 3.12 -4.44 -27.52
C ASN A 506 3.85 -3.96 -26.25
N LEU A 507 5.18 -4.13 -26.16
CA LEU A 507 5.97 -3.62 -25.04
C LEU A 507 5.86 -2.08 -24.95
N MET A 508 5.98 -1.38 -26.08
CA MET A 508 5.86 0.07 -26.13
C MET A 508 4.48 0.55 -25.67
N LEU A 509 3.40 -0.14 -26.06
CA LEU A 509 2.03 0.14 -25.61
C LEU A 509 1.86 -0.08 -24.11
N GLN A 510 2.39 -1.18 -23.57
CA GLN A 510 2.35 -1.44 -22.13
C GLN A 510 3.06 -0.33 -21.34
N LEU A 511 4.25 0.09 -21.78
CA LEU A 511 5.00 1.16 -21.13
C LEU A 511 4.24 2.48 -21.12
N SER A 512 3.56 2.83 -22.21
CA SER A 512 2.79 4.08 -22.37
C SER A 512 1.63 4.19 -21.35
N GLY A 513 1.19 3.09 -20.76
CA GLY A 513 0.13 3.02 -19.77
C GLY A 513 0.53 3.38 -18.34
N PHE A 514 1.82 3.60 -18.07
CA PHE A 514 2.33 3.80 -16.71
C PHE A 514 1.63 4.95 -15.97
N GLY A 515 1.52 6.13 -16.57
CA GLY A 515 0.89 7.29 -15.92
C GLY A 515 -0.57 7.05 -15.53
N SER A 516 -1.36 6.44 -16.42
CA SER A 516 -2.76 6.09 -16.15
C SER A 516 -2.89 5.04 -15.04
N MET A 517 -1.98 4.07 -15.02
CA MET A 517 -1.96 3.05 -13.98
C MET A 517 -1.65 3.67 -12.61
N ILE A 518 -0.65 4.54 -12.50
CA ILE A 518 -0.29 5.21 -11.25
C ILE A 518 -1.45 6.05 -10.70
N GLU A 519 -2.13 6.82 -11.56
CA GLU A 519 -3.30 7.60 -11.16
C GLU A 519 -4.39 6.70 -10.57
N SER A 520 -4.75 5.63 -11.28
CA SER A 520 -5.76 4.67 -10.82
C SER A 520 -5.35 3.97 -9.52
N ALA A 521 -4.09 3.58 -9.38
CA ALA A 521 -3.57 2.96 -8.17
C ALA A 521 -3.64 3.90 -6.96
N PHE A 522 -3.36 5.18 -7.14
CA PHE A 522 -3.46 6.18 -6.08
C PHE A 522 -4.91 6.50 -5.71
N GLU A 523 -5.77 6.78 -6.69
CA GLU A 523 -7.17 7.13 -6.46
C GLU A 523 -7.93 6.03 -5.72
N GLU A 524 -7.72 4.79 -6.13
CA GLU A 524 -8.38 3.62 -5.54
C GLU A 524 -7.63 3.03 -4.33
N LYS A 525 -6.47 3.61 -3.94
CA LYS A 525 -5.62 3.05 -2.88
C LYS A 525 -5.30 1.57 -3.13
N ALA A 526 -4.90 1.26 -4.37
CA ALA A 526 -4.85 -0.08 -4.92
C ALA A 526 -3.46 -0.48 -5.45
N PRO A 527 -2.49 -0.83 -4.58
CA PRO A 527 -1.17 -1.30 -4.99
C PRO A 527 -1.19 -2.51 -5.93
N HIS A 528 -2.23 -3.37 -5.85
CA HIS A 528 -2.37 -4.52 -6.73
C HIS A 528 -2.44 -4.16 -8.22
N LYS A 529 -2.84 -2.94 -8.55
CA LYS A 529 -2.82 -2.44 -9.94
C LYS A 529 -1.40 -2.26 -10.46
N ILE A 530 -0.47 -1.84 -9.61
CA ILE A 530 0.97 -1.79 -9.96
C ILE A 530 1.48 -3.19 -10.23
N CYS A 531 1.16 -4.15 -9.35
CA CYS A 531 1.56 -5.56 -9.53
C CYS A 531 1.05 -6.14 -10.86
N ALA A 532 -0.23 -5.97 -11.16
CA ALA A 532 -0.83 -6.42 -12.42
C ALA A 532 -0.14 -5.77 -13.64
N TYR A 533 0.11 -4.48 -13.57
CA TYR A 533 0.76 -3.73 -14.64
C TYR A 533 2.19 -4.23 -14.92
N ILE A 534 3.03 -4.35 -13.88
CA ILE A 534 4.42 -4.77 -14.08
C ILE A 534 4.54 -6.24 -14.49
N TYR A 535 3.56 -7.07 -14.14
CA TYR A 535 3.47 -8.43 -14.66
C TYR A 535 3.24 -8.44 -16.17
N GLU A 536 2.32 -7.62 -16.68
CA GLU A 536 2.07 -7.48 -18.13
C GLU A 536 3.27 -6.85 -18.86
N VAL A 537 3.93 -5.84 -18.28
CA VAL A 537 5.18 -5.27 -18.83
C VAL A 537 6.27 -6.34 -18.91
N SER A 538 6.42 -7.15 -17.87
CA SER A 538 7.42 -8.23 -17.82
C SER A 538 7.15 -9.30 -18.89
N ASN A 539 5.89 -9.69 -19.06
CA ASN A 539 5.48 -10.63 -20.10
C ASN A 539 5.74 -10.07 -21.50
N ALA A 540 5.39 -8.80 -21.74
CA ALA A 540 5.62 -8.12 -23.00
C ALA A 540 7.12 -8.01 -23.33
N PHE A 541 7.94 -7.67 -22.33
CA PHE A 541 9.40 -7.67 -22.49
C PHE A 541 9.93 -9.06 -22.82
N ASN A 542 9.51 -10.10 -22.12
CA ASN A 542 9.98 -11.46 -22.38
C ASN A 542 9.61 -11.94 -23.79
N SER A 543 8.40 -11.63 -24.29
CA SER A 543 8.01 -11.90 -25.68
C SER A 543 8.91 -11.16 -26.66
N PHE A 544 9.14 -9.87 -26.45
CA PHE A 544 10.06 -9.07 -27.28
C PHE A 544 11.47 -9.66 -27.28
N TYR A 545 12.01 -10.03 -26.11
CA TYR A 545 13.33 -10.62 -25.96
C TYR A 545 13.47 -11.96 -26.71
N HIS A 546 12.45 -12.80 -26.68
CA HIS A 546 12.48 -14.09 -27.38
C HIS A 546 12.37 -13.97 -28.91
N GLU A 547 11.63 -12.99 -29.40
CA GLU A 547 11.39 -12.79 -30.83
C GLU A 547 12.45 -11.90 -31.51
N THR A 548 13.25 -11.17 -30.73
CA THR A 548 14.17 -10.15 -31.25
C THR A 548 15.62 -10.42 -30.86
N LYS A 549 16.51 -10.44 -31.84
CA LYS A 549 17.96 -10.58 -31.63
C LYS A 549 18.59 -9.22 -31.30
N ILE A 550 18.38 -8.74 -30.07
CA ILE A 550 18.72 -7.37 -29.65
C ILE A 550 20.20 -7.05 -29.85
N LEU A 551 21.11 -7.85 -29.28
CA LEU A 551 22.55 -7.57 -29.31
C LEU A 551 23.23 -7.90 -30.68
N SER A 552 22.61 -8.79 -31.44
CA SER A 552 23.11 -9.17 -32.77
C SER A 552 22.40 -8.48 -33.94
N GLU A 553 21.58 -7.44 -33.64
CA GLU A 553 21.04 -6.55 -34.68
C GLU A 553 22.16 -5.87 -35.43
N GLU A 554 22.14 -5.96 -36.75
CA GLU A 554 23.18 -5.40 -37.62
C GLU A 554 22.97 -3.91 -37.87
N ASN A 555 21.74 -3.44 -37.94
CA ASN A 555 21.41 -2.04 -38.08
C ASN A 555 21.68 -1.31 -36.76
N GLN A 556 22.70 -0.46 -36.77
CA GLN A 556 23.15 0.24 -35.56
C GLN A 556 22.04 1.12 -34.93
N ALA A 557 21.29 1.87 -35.76
CA ALA A 557 20.20 2.72 -35.26
C ALA A 557 19.08 1.91 -34.63
N GLN A 558 18.74 0.75 -35.20
CA GLN A 558 17.74 -0.16 -34.67
C GLN A 558 18.21 -0.82 -33.37
N LYS A 559 19.49 -1.21 -33.29
CA LYS A 559 20.07 -1.75 -32.05
C LYS A 559 20.03 -0.72 -30.93
N GLU A 560 20.43 0.52 -31.20
CA GLU A 560 20.36 1.63 -30.24
C GLU A 560 18.91 1.89 -29.78
N SER A 561 17.94 1.84 -30.68
CA SER A 561 16.51 1.93 -30.34
C SER A 561 16.08 0.83 -29.39
N TYR A 562 16.50 -0.42 -29.61
CA TYR A 562 16.23 -1.52 -28.67
C TYR A 562 16.84 -1.25 -27.29
N ILE A 563 18.07 -0.76 -27.23
CA ILE A 563 18.76 -0.42 -25.98
C ILE A 563 18.00 0.70 -25.23
N ARG A 564 17.54 1.74 -25.93
CA ARG A 564 16.72 2.80 -25.33
C ARG A 564 15.40 2.23 -24.77
N LEU A 565 14.76 1.33 -25.50
CA LEU A 565 13.53 0.66 -25.03
C LEU A 565 13.78 -0.18 -23.77
N LEU A 566 14.91 -0.89 -23.70
CA LEU A 566 15.29 -1.65 -22.51
C LEU A 566 15.56 -0.74 -21.31
N LEU A 567 16.22 0.39 -21.51
CA LEU A 567 16.46 1.38 -20.45
C LEU A 567 15.13 1.93 -19.90
N LEU A 568 14.20 2.27 -20.77
CA LEU A 568 12.89 2.75 -20.38
C LEU A 568 12.10 1.65 -19.62
N THR A 569 12.11 0.42 -20.13
CA THR A 569 11.48 -0.73 -19.49
C THR A 569 12.04 -0.96 -18.09
N LYS A 570 13.35 -0.98 -17.95
CA LYS A 570 14.04 -1.11 -16.67
C LYS A 570 13.61 -0.02 -15.69
N ARG A 571 13.60 1.24 -16.14
CA ARG A 571 13.22 2.38 -15.31
C ARG A 571 11.76 2.31 -14.86
N VAL A 572 10.85 1.91 -15.72
CA VAL A 572 9.43 1.69 -15.37
C VAL A 572 9.28 0.59 -14.33
N LEU A 573 9.95 -0.55 -14.52
CA LEU A 573 9.89 -1.66 -13.58
C LEU A 573 10.51 -1.31 -12.23
N GLU A 574 11.69 -0.70 -12.21
CA GLU A 574 12.38 -0.30 -10.97
C GLU A 574 11.58 0.77 -10.20
N THR A 575 11.02 1.77 -10.87
CA THR A 575 10.13 2.75 -10.24
C THR A 575 8.90 2.07 -9.64
N SER A 576 8.29 1.15 -10.36
CA SER A 576 7.10 0.44 -9.89
C SER A 576 7.39 -0.41 -8.65
N ILE A 577 8.48 -1.17 -8.63
CA ILE A 577 8.84 -1.98 -7.45
C ILE A 577 9.25 -1.13 -6.25
N ASP A 578 9.87 0.02 -6.46
CA ASP A 578 10.13 0.99 -5.38
C ASP A 578 8.82 1.47 -4.74
N LEU A 579 7.79 1.76 -5.53
CA LEU A 579 6.45 2.10 -5.04
C LEU A 579 5.78 0.95 -4.27
N LEU A 580 6.15 -0.29 -4.56
CA LEU A 580 5.73 -1.47 -3.79
C LEU A 580 6.63 -1.74 -2.57
N GLY A 581 7.76 -1.05 -2.45
CA GLY A 581 8.65 -1.10 -1.30
C GLY A 581 9.72 -2.17 -1.35
N PHE A 582 10.16 -2.61 -2.52
CA PHE A 582 11.30 -3.52 -2.66
C PHE A 582 12.18 -3.12 -3.86
N GLU A 583 13.33 -3.74 -3.99
CA GLU A 583 14.33 -3.42 -4.99
C GLU A 583 14.80 -4.67 -5.74
N ALA A 584 15.50 -4.49 -6.85
CA ALA A 584 16.09 -5.56 -7.63
C ALA A 584 17.58 -5.71 -7.33
N PRO A 585 18.11 -6.95 -7.24
CA PRO A 585 19.54 -7.19 -7.15
C PRO A 585 20.21 -6.93 -8.50
N ASP A 586 21.54 -6.81 -8.49
CA ASP A 586 22.30 -6.66 -9.73
C ASP A 586 22.44 -7.98 -10.49
N LYS A 587 22.46 -9.09 -9.76
CA LYS A 587 22.58 -10.45 -10.29
C LYS A 587 21.68 -11.40 -9.48
N MET A 588 21.19 -12.42 -10.16
CA MET A 588 20.26 -13.36 -9.55
C MET A 588 20.38 -14.73 -10.20
#